data_95d094179d40649c6e6ae1a527b0d3e7
#
_entry.id   95d094179d40649c6e6ae1a527b0d3e7
#
_cell.length_a   1.000
_cell.length_b   1.000
_cell.length_c   1.000
_cell.angle_alpha   90.00
_cell.angle_beta   90.00
_cell.angle_gamma   90.00
#
_symmetry.space_group_name_H-M   'P 1'
#
loop_
_entity.id
_entity.type
_entity.pdbx_description
1 polymer ?
#
loop_
_entity_poly.entity_id
_entity_poly.type
_entity_poly.pdbx_seq_one_letter_code
_entity_poly.pdbx_strand_id
1 'polypeptide(L)'
;MVWKRPTYRLVDGERVGGVWCHVWVKGHSGYYVDDLFVYADGLLSCGEAFDLHGLRQRLGSGKIALRDPERPVPERPAPTPRWSARYPEPLTNQGFLGEVADEIEALNGRPTTSDRCWEAIRRYQSDPAEDNRLRIREAYLAIPAHRRVFVLGDMDRQDIPLRQLVTDIGEPVGGDGPVATEQMHSEVLEYFNAGAQGAQRERERRDVLYADDPVQACAAAITLHERLNPPVEPPEHLDLGVLRNEFPAPFTYAGQTYPTIIHGYWASAVAARSDHDRIRDAATVREAHEAGGRCTLRPDWATARTAAMADLLRAKFTQHPERAEILLSTADARISYTGVSESPFWTDRGPHEGRNWVGRLLELVRAELLQPRE
;
A
#
# COMPACT_ATOMS: atom_id res chain seq x y z
N MET A 1 7.44 -7.05 -0.63
CA MET A 1 6.29 -6.45 -1.38
C MET A 1 5.91 -5.12 -0.78
N VAL A 2 5.31 -4.22 -1.58
CA VAL A 2 4.71 -2.99 -1.07
C VAL A 2 3.21 -3.19 -1.05
N TRP A 3 2.66 -3.31 0.15
CA TRP A 3 1.22 -3.42 0.38
C TRP A 3 0.56 -2.05 0.29
N LYS A 4 -0.59 -1.98 -0.36
CA LYS A 4 -1.40 -0.76 -0.55
C LYS A 4 -2.72 -0.90 0.18
N ARG A 5 -3.16 0.15 0.86
CA ARG A 5 -4.31 0.16 1.78
C ARG A 5 -5.15 1.42 1.60
N PRO A 6 -6.43 1.38 2.03
CA PRO A 6 -7.30 0.21 2.12
C PRO A 6 -7.97 -0.06 0.78
N THR A 7 -8.53 -1.27 0.66
CA THR A 7 -9.57 -1.60 -0.30
C THR A 7 -10.70 -2.33 0.44
N TYR A 8 -11.82 -2.58 -0.21
CA TYR A 8 -12.87 -3.44 0.33
C TYR A 8 -13.67 -4.09 -0.81
N ARG A 9 -14.41 -5.14 -0.47
CA ARG A 9 -15.46 -5.72 -1.29
C ARG A 9 -16.77 -5.75 -0.50
N LEU A 10 -17.90 -5.81 -1.20
CA LEU A 10 -19.20 -5.97 -0.57
C LEU A 10 -19.60 -7.44 -0.58
N VAL A 11 -20.11 -7.91 0.56
CA VAL A 11 -20.68 -9.25 0.75
C VAL A 11 -21.98 -9.06 1.48
N ASP A 12 -23.08 -9.39 0.85
CA ASP A 12 -24.44 -9.23 1.41
C ASP A 12 -24.72 -7.82 1.97
N GLY A 13 -24.14 -6.79 1.30
CA GLY A 13 -24.27 -5.39 1.71
C GLY A 13 -23.25 -4.93 2.77
N GLU A 14 -22.47 -5.83 3.37
CA GLU A 14 -21.44 -5.51 4.34
C GLU A 14 -20.07 -5.32 3.68
N ARG A 15 -19.27 -4.39 4.24
CA ARG A 15 -17.91 -4.13 3.77
C ARG A 15 -16.91 -5.10 4.38
N VAL A 16 -16.26 -5.90 3.56
CA VAL A 16 -15.11 -6.72 3.94
C VAL A 16 -13.84 -5.98 3.54
N GLY A 17 -13.09 -5.49 4.52
CA GLY A 17 -11.85 -4.74 4.31
C GLY A 17 -10.76 -5.59 3.65
N GLY A 18 -9.84 -4.93 2.93
CA GLY A 18 -8.77 -5.60 2.22
C GLY A 18 -7.54 -4.72 2.00
N VAL A 19 -6.50 -5.36 1.49
CA VAL A 19 -5.25 -4.76 1.01
C VAL A 19 -4.91 -5.37 -0.35
N TRP A 20 -3.95 -4.80 -1.05
CA TRP A 20 -3.52 -5.34 -2.33
C TRP A 20 -2.05 -5.06 -2.61
N CYS A 21 -1.46 -5.84 -3.48
CA CYS A 21 -0.09 -5.63 -3.98
C CYS A 21 0.02 -6.08 -5.44
N HIS A 22 1.09 -5.65 -6.10
CA HIS A 22 1.40 -6.13 -7.44
C HIS A 22 2.05 -7.50 -7.42
N VAL A 23 1.63 -8.37 -8.34
CA VAL A 23 2.24 -9.67 -8.62
C VAL A 23 2.41 -9.83 -10.13
N TRP A 24 3.26 -10.77 -10.55
CA TRP A 24 3.38 -11.17 -11.94
C TRP A 24 2.47 -12.36 -12.21
N VAL A 25 1.67 -12.28 -13.26
CA VAL A 25 0.71 -13.32 -13.64
C VAL A 25 1.08 -13.86 -15.02
N LYS A 26 1.07 -15.19 -15.16
CA LYS A 26 1.37 -15.87 -16.41
C LYS A 26 0.16 -15.79 -17.36
N GLY A 27 0.32 -15.05 -18.47
CA GLY A 27 -0.62 -14.99 -19.59
C GLY A 27 -0.25 -15.92 -20.74
N HIS A 28 -0.94 -15.75 -21.88
CA HIS A 28 -0.67 -16.54 -23.08
C HIS A 28 0.66 -16.19 -23.75
N SER A 29 1.06 -14.92 -23.68
CA SER A 29 2.27 -14.36 -24.35
C SER A 29 3.39 -13.98 -23.40
N GLY A 30 3.41 -14.48 -22.16
CA GLY A 30 4.40 -14.14 -21.15
C GLY A 30 3.79 -13.66 -19.85
N TYR A 31 4.60 -13.05 -19.00
CA TYR A 31 4.14 -12.53 -17.71
C TYR A 31 3.74 -11.05 -17.82
N TYR A 32 2.71 -10.66 -17.10
CA TYR A 32 2.29 -9.27 -16.93
C TYR A 32 2.02 -8.97 -15.45
N VAL A 33 2.08 -7.69 -15.08
CA VAL A 33 1.79 -7.24 -13.71
C VAL A 33 0.28 -7.15 -13.52
N ASP A 34 -0.23 -7.71 -12.42
CA ASP A 34 -1.63 -7.62 -12.01
C ASP A 34 -1.73 -7.41 -10.50
N ASP A 35 -2.92 -7.06 -10.03
CA ASP A 35 -3.21 -6.77 -8.64
C ASP A 35 -3.69 -8.04 -7.91
N LEU A 36 -2.98 -8.40 -6.85
CA LEU A 36 -3.44 -9.40 -5.89
C LEU A 36 -4.14 -8.69 -4.73
N PHE A 37 -5.45 -8.88 -4.62
CA PHE A 37 -6.25 -8.42 -3.49
C PHE A 37 -6.31 -9.48 -2.41
N VAL A 38 -6.24 -9.04 -1.16
CA VAL A 38 -6.34 -9.88 0.06
C VAL A 38 -7.39 -9.27 0.97
N TYR A 39 -8.40 -10.04 1.37
CA TYR A 39 -9.50 -9.57 2.19
C TYR A 39 -9.50 -10.20 3.58
N ALA A 40 -10.13 -9.51 4.54
CA ALA A 40 -10.18 -9.90 5.95
C ALA A 40 -10.76 -11.31 6.18
N ASP A 41 -11.67 -11.76 5.34
CA ASP A 41 -12.27 -13.09 5.41
C ASP A 41 -11.43 -14.21 4.77
N GLY A 42 -10.20 -13.88 4.34
CA GLY A 42 -9.27 -14.85 3.75
C GLY A 42 -9.47 -15.09 2.26
N LEU A 43 -10.46 -14.42 1.62
CA LEU A 43 -10.56 -14.44 0.17
C LEU A 43 -9.41 -13.65 -0.44
N LEU A 44 -8.80 -14.22 -1.47
CA LEU A 44 -7.84 -13.56 -2.34
C LEU A 44 -8.41 -13.45 -3.75
N SER A 45 -8.01 -12.41 -4.49
CA SER A 45 -8.45 -12.24 -5.88
C SER A 45 -7.33 -11.66 -6.74
N CYS A 46 -7.10 -12.31 -7.90
CA CYS A 46 -6.21 -11.85 -8.94
C CYS A 46 -6.77 -12.38 -10.27
N GLY A 47 -7.69 -11.63 -10.88
CA GLY A 47 -8.52 -12.08 -12.00
C GLY A 47 -9.59 -13.11 -11.65
N GLU A 48 -9.33 -14.01 -10.73
CA GLU A 48 -10.24 -15.02 -10.17
C GLU A 48 -10.10 -15.08 -8.63
N ALA A 49 -11.12 -15.59 -7.94
CA ALA A 49 -11.12 -15.74 -6.49
C ALA A 49 -10.49 -17.08 -6.07
N PHE A 50 -9.74 -17.05 -4.97
CA PHE A 50 -9.12 -18.22 -4.35
C PHE A 50 -8.79 -17.92 -2.87
N ASP A 51 -8.33 -18.90 -2.13
CA ASP A 51 -7.85 -18.79 -0.74
C ASP A 51 -6.32 -18.87 -0.66
N LEU A 52 -5.78 -18.88 0.56
CA LEU A 52 -4.33 -18.98 0.80
C LEU A 52 -3.74 -20.31 0.26
N HIS A 53 -4.52 -21.40 0.26
CA HIS A 53 -4.12 -22.66 -0.35
C HIS A 53 -4.01 -22.51 -1.87
N GLY A 54 -5.01 -21.89 -2.50
CA GLY A 54 -4.98 -21.56 -3.91
C GLY A 54 -3.83 -20.65 -4.31
N LEU A 55 -3.45 -19.68 -3.47
CA LEU A 55 -2.26 -18.87 -3.68
C LEU A 55 -0.98 -19.73 -3.68
N ARG A 56 -0.84 -20.64 -2.71
CA ARG A 56 0.30 -21.57 -2.65
C ARG A 56 0.44 -22.39 -3.92
N GLN A 57 -0.66 -22.91 -4.44
CA GLN A 57 -0.66 -23.69 -5.70
C GLN A 57 -0.24 -22.81 -6.90
N ARG A 58 -0.74 -21.56 -6.99
CA ARG A 58 -0.40 -20.63 -8.08
C ARG A 58 1.05 -20.18 -8.05
N LEU A 59 1.60 -19.95 -6.86
CA LEU A 59 3.02 -19.65 -6.68
C LEU A 59 3.90 -20.87 -7.02
N GLY A 60 3.49 -22.08 -6.61
CA GLY A 60 4.20 -23.31 -6.90
C GLY A 60 4.21 -23.68 -8.38
N SER A 61 3.12 -23.42 -9.11
CA SER A 61 3.01 -23.69 -10.55
C SER A 61 3.57 -22.56 -11.43
N GLY A 62 3.99 -21.43 -10.84
CA GLY A 62 4.42 -20.24 -11.57
C GLY A 62 3.28 -19.48 -12.27
N LYS A 63 2.01 -19.80 -12.00
CA LYS A 63 0.86 -19.00 -12.48
C LYS A 63 0.90 -17.58 -11.90
N ILE A 64 1.37 -17.45 -10.65
CA ILE A 64 1.72 -16.18 -10.01
C ILE A 64 3.20 -16.22 -9.66
N ALA A 65 3.90 -15.10 -9.87
CA ALA A 65 5.29 -14.94 -9.50
C ALA A 65 5.51 -13.60 -8.76
N LEU A 66 6.51 -13.57 -7.87
CA LEU A 66 6.81 -12.41 -7.01
C LEU A 66 7.77 -11.40 -7.65
N ARG A 67 8.34 -11.78 -8.78
CA ARG A 67 9.24 -10.98 -9.61
C ARG A 67 9.06 -11.40 -11.06
N ASP A 68 9.51 -10.56 -11.99
CA ASP A 68 9.51 -10.89 -13.40
C ASP A 68 10.33 -12.16 -13.67
N PRO A 69 9.72 -13.30 -14.06
CA PRO A 69 10.46 -14.52 -14.30
C PRO A 69 11.30 -14.47 -15.59
N GLU A 70 10.98 -13.56 -16.51
CA GLU A 70 11.66 -13.41 -17.80
C GLU A 70 12.85 -12.45 -17.69
N ARG A 71 12.97 -11.72 -16.58
CA ARG A 71 14.08 -10.80 -16.36
C ARG A 71 15.19 -11.49 -15.54
N PRO A 72 16.40 -11.62 -16.09
CA PRO A 72 17.52 -12.22 -15.38
C PRO A 72 17.79 -11.46 -14.07
N VAL A 73 17.92 -12.22 -12.99
CA VAL A 73 18.35 -11.64 -11.70
C VAL A 73 19.84 -11.40 -11.79
N PRO A 74 20.33 -10.17 -11.55
CA PRO A 74 21.77 -9.96 -11.44
C PRO A 74 22.37 -10.89 -10.39
N GLU A 75 23.43 -11.60 -10.74
CA GLU A 75 24.18 -12.38 -9.75
C GLU A 75 24.63 -11.44 -8.63
N ARG A 76 24.14 -11.67 -7.42
CA ARG A 76 24.62 -10.96 -6.25
C ARG A 76 25.91 -11.60 -5.77
N PRO A 77 26.89 -10.81 -5.30
CA PRO A 77 28.08 -11.35 -4.66
C PRO A 77 27.68 -12.23 -3.45
N ALA A 78 28.58 -13.15 -3.10
CA ALA A 78 28.40 -14.09 -2.01
C ALA A 78 27.86 -13.42 -0.73
N PRO A 79 26.95 -14.08 0.00
CA PRO A 79 26.31 -13.48 1.14
C PRO A 79 27.32 -13.06 2.21
N THR A 80 27.16 -11.86 2.71
CA THR A 80 27.79 -11.36 3.93
C THR A 80 27.50 -12.34 5.10
N PRO A 81 28.37 -12.43 6.13
CA PRO A 81 28.10 -13.22 7.32
C PRO A 81 26.69 -13.05 7.85
N ARG A 82 26.01 -14.16 8.12
CA ARG A 82 24.55 -14.16 8.42
C ARG A 82 24.21 -13.40 9.70
N TRP A 83 25.06 -13.52 10.73
CA TRP A 83 24.79 -12.89 12.01
C TRP A 83 24.80 -11.35 11.95
N SER A 84 25.60 -10.77 11.05
CA SER A 84 25.74 -9.31 10.86
C SER A 84 25.04 -8.80 9.61
N ALA A 85 24.27 -9.65 8.93
CA ALA A 85 23.57 -9.26 7.71
C ALA A 85 22.55 -8.15 8.00
N ARG A 86 22.70 -7.02 7.29
CA ARG A 86 21.82 -5.84 7.40
C ARG A 86 20.76 -5.78 6.29
N TYR A 87 20.79 -6.72 5.39
CA TYR A 87 19.85 -6.78 4.28
C TYR A 87 18.80 -7.87 4.52
N PRO A 88 17.54 -7.63 4.12
CA PRO A 88 16.51 -8.65 4.21
C PRO A 88 16.90 -9.89 3.39
N GLU A 89 16.50 -11.04 3.86
CA GLU A 89 16.56 -12.26 3.06
C GLU A 89 15.71 -12.11 1.78
N PRO A 90 16.04 -12.80 0.69
CA PRO A 90 15.22 -12.78 -0.51
C PRO A 90 13.78 -13.20 -0.22
N LEU A 91 12.80 -12.50 -0.80
CA LEU A 91 11.41 -12.89 -0.71
C LEU A 91 11.22 -14.24 -1.42
N THR A 92 10.78 -15.23 -0.68
CA THR A 92 10.43 -16.58 -1.17
C THR A 92 8.92 -16.73 -1.27
N ASN A 93 8.44 -17.74 -2.02
CA ASN A 93 7.03 -18.07 -2.07
C ASN A 93 6.45 -18.37 -0.67
N GLN A 94 7.19 -19.08 0.18
CA GLN A 94 6.79 -19.36 1.56
C GLN A 94 6.75 -18.08 2.40
N GLY A 95 7.75 -17.22 2.27
CA GLY A 95 7.77 -15.92 2.95
C GLY A 95 6.59 -15.03 2.54
N PHE A 96 6.23 -15.03 1.26
CA PHE A 96 5.08 -14.27 0.77
C PHE A 96 3.74 -14.80 1.31
N LEU A 97 3.58 -16.13 1.36
CA LEU A 97 2.40 -16.74 1.99
C LEU A 97 2.27 -16.32 3.47
N GLY A 98 3.38 -16.23 4.20
CA GLY A 98 3.40 -15.72 5.56
C GLY A 98 3.02 -14.23 5.64
N GLU A 99 3.50 -13.39 4.70
CA GLU A 99 3.07 -11.98 4.63
C GLU A 99 1.56 -11.85 4.38
N VAL A 100 1.02 -12.63 3.44
CA VAL A 100 -0.43 -12.62 3.15
C VAL A 100 -1.24 -13.05 4.39
N ALA A 101 -0.78 -14.07 5.10
CA ALA A 101 -1.43 -14.50 6.35
C ALA A 101 -1.40 -13.39 7.42
N ASP A 102 -0.27 -12.70 7.58
CA ASP A 102 -0.14 -11.56 8.50
C ASP A 102 -1.05 -10.39 8.09
N GLU A 103 -1.23 -10.12 6.78
CA GLU A 103 -2.15 -9.10 6.32
C GLU A 103 -3.62 -9.44 6.65
N ILE A 104 -4.02 -10.72 6.54
CA ILE A 104 -5.35 -11.19 6.94
C ILE A 104 -5.54 -11.02 8.46
N GLU A 105 -4.53 -11.37 9.28
CA GLU A 105 -4.57 -11.15 10.73
C GLU A 105 -4.73 -9.66 11.07
N ALA A 106 -3.91 -8.79 10.45
CA ALA A 106 -3.97 -7.35 10.66
C ALA A 106 -5.33 -6.74 10.26
N LEU A 107 -5.92 -7.18 9.14
CA LEU A 107 -7.25 -6.74 8.69
C LEU A 107 -8.36 -7.10 9.68
N ASN A 108 -8.18 -8.17 10.45
CA ASN A 108 -9.11 -8.62 11.49
C ASN A 108 -8.77 -8.05 12.88
N GLY A 109 -7.80 -7.15 13.00
CA GLY A 109 -7.35 -6.63 14.30
C GLY A 109 -6.71 -7.69 15.19
N ARG A 110 -6.25 -8.82 14.63
CA ARG A 110 -5.54 -9.88 15.36
C ARG A 110 -4.02 -9.69 15.25
N PRO A 111 -3.26 -10.16 16.26
CA PRO A 111 -1.81 -10.03 16.25
C PRO A 111 -1.16 -10.72 15.06
N THR A 112 -0.31 -10.00 14.34
CA THR A 112 0.59 -10.54 13.32
C THR A 112 1.73 -11.36 13.94
N THR A 113 2.55 -12.02 13.11
CA THR A 113 3.77 -12.70 13.62
C THR A 113 4.72 -11.71 14.31
N SER A 114 4.85 -10.49 13.80
CA SER A 114 5.66 -9.43 14.43
C SER A 114 5.07 -8.97 15.77
N ASP A 115 3.76 -8.81 15.88
CA ASP A 115 3.10 -8.42 17.12
C ASP A 115 3.28 -9.48 18.21
N ARG A 116 3.16 -10.76 17.85
CA ARG A 116 3.43 -11.88 18.77
C ARG A 116 4.88 -11.92 19.25
N CYS A 117 5.83 -11.58 18.37
CA CYS A 117 7.23 -11.47 18.78
C CYS A 117 7.44 -10.33 19.79
N TRP A 118 6.83 -9.16 19.56
CA TRP A 118 6.87 -8.05 20.51
C TRP A 118 6.17 -8.39 21.84
N GLU A 119 5.09 -9.15 21.80
CA GLU A 119 4.42 -9.63 23.02
C GLU A 119 5.34 -10.57 23.82
N ALA A 120 6.04 -11.48 23.15
CA ALA A 120 7.02 -12.36 23.79
C ALA A 120 8.19 -11.58 24.40
N ILE A 121 8.69 -10.52 23.71
CA ILE A 121 9.73 -9.63 24.23
C ILE A 121 9.24 -8.93 25.51
N ARG A 122 8.05 -8.34 25.51
CA ARG A 122 7.49 -7.69 26.71
C ARG A 122 7.33 -8.64 27.90
N ARG A 123 6.95 -9.89 27.62
CA ARG A 123 6.87 -10.93 28.66
C ARG A 123 8.25 -11.26 29.24
N TYR A 124 9.26 -11.40 28.40
CA TYR A 124 10.64 -11.64 28.81
C TYR A 124 11.23 -10.43 29.59
N GLN A 125 10.91 -9.21 29.23
CA GLN A 125 11.30 -8.02 30.00
C GLN A 125 10.73 -8.05 31.43
N SER A 126 9.50 -8.56 31.60
CA SER A 126 8.86 -8.67 32.90
C SER A 126 9.35 -9.88 33.72
N ASP A 127 9.72 -10.95 33.06
CA ASP A 127 10.20 -12.20 33.64
C ASP A 127 11.25 -12.83 32.71
N PRO A 128 12.55 -12.55 32.92
CA PRO A 128 13.64 -13.01 32.06
C PRO A 128 13.98 -14.50 32.28
N ALA A 129 12.97 -15.35 32.42
CA ALA A 129 13.12 -16.80 32.52
C ALA A 129 13.42 -17.42 31.12
N GLU A 130 14.11 -18.57 31.13
CA GLU A 130 14.47 -19.31 29.91
C GLU A 130 13.26 -19.68 29.05
N ASP A 131 12.15 -20.09 29.68
CA ASP A 131 10.90 -20.40 28.96
C ASP A 131 10.38 -19.19 28.16
N ASN A 132 10.50 -17.97 28.69
CA ASN A 132 10.10 -16.76 27.98
C ASN A 132 11.08 -16.42 26.85
N ARG A 133 12.40 -16.68 27.03
CA ARG A 133 13.39 -16.56 25.95
C ARG A 133 13.08 -17.51 24.79
N LEU A 134 12.74 -18.77 25.10
CA LEU A 134 12.35 -19.75 24.07
C LEU A 134 11.07 -19.34 23.32
N ARG A 135 10.12 -18.71 23.99
CA ARG A 135 8.93 -18.14 23.34
C ARG A 135 9.30 -17.00 22.37
N ILE A 136 10.28 -16.16 22.71
CA ILE A 136 10.80 -15.16 21.75
C ILE A 136 11.38 -15.86 20.54
N ARG A 137 12.16 -16.91 20.74
CA ARG A 137 12.76 -17.69 19.64
C ARG A 137 11.69 -18.24 18.70
N GLU A 138 10.65 -18.86 19.24
CA GLU A 138 9.54 -19.39 18.46
C GLU A 138 8.82 -18.28 17.68
N ALA A 139 8.44 -17.18 18.35
CA ALA A 139 7.75 -16.07 17.74
C ALA A 139 8.60 -15.35 16.66
N TYR A 140 9.90 -15.13 16.91
CA TYR A 140 10.81 -14.53 15.95
C TYR A 140 11.00 -15.41 14.70
N LEU A 141 11.15 -16.72 14.86
CA LEU A 141 11.29 -17.65 13.74
C LEU A 141 10.00 -17.81 12.93
N ALA A 142 8.83 -17.54 13.52
CA ALA A 142 7.55 -17.49 12.81
C ALA A 142 7.42 -16.31 11.88
N ILE A 143 8.15 -15.20 12.11
CA ILE A 143 8.16 -14.04 11.22
C ILE A 143 8.73 -14.45 9.86
N PRO A 144 8.10 -14.09 8.73
CA PRO A 144 8.66 -14.33 7.40
C PRO A 144 10.11 -13.80 7.30
N ALA A 145 11.04 -14.64 6.85
CA ALA A 145 12.48 -14.40 6.96
C ALA A 145 12.92 -13.01 6.41
N HIS A 146 12.37 -12.61 5.26
CA HIS A 146 12.64 -11.30 4.65
C HIS A 146 12.08 -10.11 5.45
N ARG A 147 11.22 -10.35 6.46
CA ARG A 147 10.64 -9.31 7.33
C ARG A 147 11.38 -9.18 8.67
N ARG A 148 12.14 -10.20 9.09
CA ARG A 148 12.80 -10.24 10.40
C ARG A 148 13.69 -9.05 10.66
N VAL A 149 14.47 -8.65 9.67
CA VAL A 149 15.41 -7.52 9.76
C VAL A 149 14.71 -6.18 10.14
N PHE A 150 13.40 -6.07 9.93
CA PHE A 150 12.62 -4.87 10.20
C PHE A 150 11.80 -4.94 11.49
N VAL A 151 11.79 -6.07 12.19
CA VAL A 151 10.85 -6.33 13.30
C VAL A 151 10.99 -5.37 14.47
N LEU A 152 12.22 -4.92 14.77
CA LEU A 152 12.48 -3.98 15.88
C LEU A 152 12.33 -2.51 15.49
N GLY A 153 12.23 -2.18 14.20
CA GLY A 153 12.16 -0.80 13.72
C GLY A 153 13.47 0.00 13.92
N ASP A 154 14.51 -0.62 14.45
CA ASP A 154 15.81 0.01 14.71
C ASP A 154 16.67 -0.05 13.44
N MET A 155 16.93 1.12 12.86
CA MET A 155 17.71 1.24 11.62
C MET A 155 19.19 0.90 11.82
N ASP A 156 19.74 1.07 13.05
CA ASP A 156 21.14 0.87 13.33
C ASP A 156 21.44 -0.58 13.71
N ARG A 157 20.66 -1.18 14.58
CA ARG A 157 20.84 -2.55 15.05
C ARG A 157 19.96 -3.57 14.34
N GLN A 158 18.83 -3.14 13.76
CA GLN A 158 17.86 -3.98 13.08
C GLN A 158 17.38 -5.13 13.99
N ASP A 159 17.49 -6.38 13.60
CA ASP A 159 17.12 -7.54 14.38
C ASP A 159 18.31 -8.24 15.08
N ILE A 160 19.50 -7.64 15.06
CA ILE A 160 20.71 -8.22 15.70
C ILE A 160 20.46 -8.57 17.18
N PRO A 161 19.83 -7.71 18.00
CA PRO A 161 19.50 -8.06 19.38
C PRO A 161 18.67 -9.35 19.50
N LEU A 162 17.71 -9.55 18.59
CA LEU A 162 16.92 -10.78 18.58
C LEU A 162 17.74 -11.97 18.15
N ARG A 163 18.59 -11.87 17.12
CA ARG A 163 19.49 -12.96 16.70
C ARG A 163 20.39 -13.40 17.86
N GLN A 164 20.90 -12.46 18.65
CA GLN A 164 21.69 -12.74 19.84
C GLN A 164 20.86 -13.49 20.91
N LEU A 165 19.68 -12.95 21.25
CA LEU A 165 18.85 -13.49 22.33
C LEU A 165 18.26 -14.87 22.01
N VAL A 166 17.93 -15.15 20.74
CA VAL A 166 17.34 -16.44 20.34
C VAL A 166 18.37 -17.55 20.14
N THR A 167 19.67 -17.21 20.18
CA THR A 167 20.77 -18.18 20.11
C THR A 167 21.05 -18.74 21.49
N ASP A 168 21.21 -20.05 21.60
CA ASP A 168 21.52 -20.72 22.86
C ASP A 168 22.95 -20.37 23.31
N ILE A 169 23.14 -20.22 24.63
CA ILE A 169 24.47 -19.92 25.20
C ILE A 169 25.45 -20.99 24.78
N GLY A 170 26.61 -20.57 24.32
CA GLY A 170 27.65 -21.48 23.80
C GLY A 170 27.58 -21.72 22.28
N GLU A 171 26.51 -21.34 21.61
CA GLU A 171 26.35 -21.47 20.17
C GLU A 171 26.70 -20.18 19.42
N PRO A 172 27.18 -20.26 18.16
CA PRO A 172 27.49 -19.08 17.37
C PRO A 172 26.19 -18.38 16.87
N VAL A 173 26.07 -17.09 17.12
CA VAL A 173 24.93 -16.28 16.65
C VAL A 173 24.82 -16.38 15.12
N GLY A 174 23.63 -16.80 14.64
CA GLY A 174 23.39 -16.96 13.20
C GLY A 174 24.24 -18.05 12.52
N GLY A 175 24.98 -18.84 13.29
CA GLY A 175 25.82 -19.96 12.83
C GLY A 175 27.26 -19.56 12.44
N ASP A 176 27.53 -18.26 12.25
CA ASP A 176 28.84 -17.72 11.82
C ASP A 176 29.27 -16.48 12.64
N GLY A 177 28.52 -16.13 13.67
CA GLY A 177 28.78 -14.99 14.54
C GLY A 177 29.58 -15.31 15.80
N PRO A 178 29.65 -14.33 16.73
CA PRO A 178 30.23 -14.55 18.04
C PRO A 178 29.45 -15.62 18.81
N VAL A 179 30.13 -16.32 19.72
CA VAL A 179 29.47 -17.29 20.61
C VAL A 179 28.55 -16.54 21.58
N ALA A 180 27.28 -16.93 21.67
CA ALA A 180 26.32 -16.36 22.58
C ALA A 180 26.72 -16.61 24.04
N THR A 181 26.61 -15.58 24.87
CA THR A 181 26.97 -15.62 26.29
C THR A 181 25.82 -15.07 27.14
N GLU A 182 25.81 -15.38 28.45
CA GLU A 182 24.87 -14.79 29.42
C GLU A 182 24.97 -13.25 29.44
N GLN A 183 26.17 -12.71 29.35
CA GLN A 183 26.37 -11.27 29.27
C GLN A 183 25.70 -10.68 28.05
N MET A 184 25.83 -11.31 26.89
CA MET A 184 25.16 -10.85 25.65
C MET A 184 23.65 -10.85 25.78
N HIS A 185 23.05 -11.89 26.41
CA HIS A 185 21.62 -11.92 26.67
C HIS A 185 21.18 -10.81 27.64
N SER A 186 22.01 -10.52 28.68
CA SER A 186 21.75 -9.42 29.60
C SER A 186 21.81 -8.05 28.90
N GLU A 187 22.80 -7.81 28.06
CA GLU A 187 22.93 -6.59 27.26
C GLU A 187 21.73 -6.38 26.32
N VAL A 188 21.20 -7.46 25.74
CA VAL A 188 19.99 -7.39 24.91
C VAL A 188 18.75 -7.06 25.74
N LEU A 189 18.62 -7.60 26.94
CA LEU A 189 17.53 -7.24 27.85
C LEU A 189 17.60 -5.75 28.24
N GLU A 190 18.81 -5.26 28.55
CA GLU A 190 19.03 -3.82 28.81
C GLU A 190 18.65 -2.95 27.63
N TYR A 191 18.99 -3.35 26.40
CA TYR A 191 18.60 -2.67 25.17
C TYR A 191 17.07 -2.57 25.06
N PHE A 192 16.32 -3.67 25.26
CA PHE A 192 14.86 -3.61 25.22
C PHE A 192 14.27 -2.74 26.33
N ASN A 193 14.83 -2.79 27.54
CA ASN A 193 14.38 -1.97 28.65
C ASN A 193 14.62 -0.47 28.40
N ALA A 194 15.78 -0.11 27.87
CA ALA A 194 16.10 1.26 27.49
C ALA A 194 15.16 1.78 26.38
N GLY A 195 14.87 0.93 25.38
CA GLY A 195 13.90 1.24 24.32
C GLY A 195 12.49 1.49 24.87
N ALA A 196 12.01 0.64 25.77
CA ALA A 196 10.70 0.81 26.41
C ALA A 196 10.62 2.11 27.23
N GLN A 197 11.65 2.42 28.02
CA GLN A 197 11.73 3.66 28.77
C GLN A 197 11.81 4.90 27.87
N GLY A 198 12.55 4.81 26.74
CA GLY A 198 12.62 5.88 25.74
C GLY A 198 11.25 6.15 25.11
N ALA A 199 10.55 5.10 24.70
CA ALA A 199 9.21 5.21 24.14
C ALA A 199 8.19 5.78 25.15
N GLN A 200 8.31 5.43 26.44
CA GLN A 200 7.46 5.98 27.50
C GLN A 200 7.69 7.47 27.68
N ARG A 201 8.96 7.89 27.80
CA ARG A 201 9.32 9.33 27.93
C ARG A 201 8.85 10.15 26.73
N GLU A 202 8.93 9.60 25.52
CA GLU A 202 8.45 10.29 24.31
C GLU A 202 6.92 10.41 24.30
N ARG A 203 6.18 9.39 24.75
CA ARG A 203 4.72 9.50 24.92
C ARG A 203 4.37 10.61 25.91
N GLU A 204 4.97 10.59 27.11
CA GLU A 204 4.74 11.61 28.14
C GLU A 204 5.06 13.02 27.64
N ARG A 205 6.15 13.16 26.88
CA ARG A 205 6.51 14.44 26.25
C ARG A 205 5.45 14.90 25.24
N ARG A 206 4.95 14.00 24.41
CA ARG A 206 3.91 14.32 23.43
C ARG A 206 2.59 14.65 24.07
N ASP A 207 2.20 13.93 25.11
CA ASP A 207 0.96 14.19 25.85
C ASP A 207 0.97 15.59 26.46
N VAL A 208 2.12 16.06 26.93
CA VAL A 208 2.28 17.44 27.44
C VAL A 208 2.28 18.46 26.31
N LEU A 209 3.03 18.20 25.23
CA LEU A 209 3.18 19.13 24.09
C LEU A 209 1.87 19.37 23.33
N TYR A 210 1.04 18.35 23.25
CA TYR A 210 -0.19 18.32 22.44
C TYR A 210 -1.44 18.15 23.32
N ALA A 211 -1.36 18.56 24.60
CA ALA A 211 -2.46 18.43 25.54
C ALA A 211 -3.75 19.15 25.07
N ASP A 212 -3.57 20.26 24.35
CA ASP A 212 -4.67 21.06 23.82
C ASP A 212 -5.07 20.68 22.38
N ASP A 213 -4.35 19.76 21.73
CA ASP A 213 -4.70 19.32 20.40
C ASP A 213 -5.89 18.36 20.47
N PRO A 214 -6.92 18.56 19.63
CA PRO A 214 -8.00 17.59 19.56
C PRO A 214 -7.46 16.26 19.08
N VAL A 215 -7.57 15.23 19.93
CA VAL A 215 -7.22 13.85 19.55
C VAL A 215 -8.27 13.35 18.58
N GLN A 216 -8.08 13.62 17.30
CA GLN A 216 -8.83 12.96 16.25
C GLN A 216 -8.04 11.73 15.80
N ALA A 217 -8.68 10.58 15.86
CA ALA A 217 -8.15 9.39 15.22
C ALA A 217 -8.16 9.65 13.69
N CYS A 218 -6.98 9.87 13.11
CA CYS A 218 -6.88 10.02 11.66
C CYS A 218 -7.36 8.74 10.98
N ALA A 219 -8.20 8.88 9.96
CA ALA A 219 -8.60 7.76 9.14
C ALA A 219 -7.38 7.17 8.40
N ALA A 220 -7.38 5.85 8.20
CA ALA A 220 -6.29 5.19 7.49
C ALA A 220 -6.14 5.74 6.07
N ALA A 221 -4.90 5.93 5.62
CA ALA A 221 -4.62 6.41 4.26
C ALA A 221 -5.23 5.47 3.21
N ILE A 222 -5.83 6.05 2.17
CA ILE A 222 -6.48 5.35 1.06
C ILE A 222 -5.55 5.35 -0.14
N THR A 223 -5.35 4.20 -0.77
CA THR A 223 -4.64 4.09 -2.05
C THR A 223 -5.62 3.77 -3.16
N LEU A 224 -5.68 4.67 -4.15
CA LEU A 224 -6.44 4.47 -5.39
C LEU A 224 -5.45 4.08 -6.48
N HIS A 225 -5.71 2.99 -7.19
CA HIS A 225 -4.88 2.55 -8.29
C HIS A 225 -5.62 2.76 -9.61
N GLU A 226 -5.00 3.49 -10.54
CA GLU A 226 -5.52 3.67 -11.90
C GLU A 226 -5.51 2.34 -12.65
N ARG A 227 -6.57 2.03 -13.37
CA ARG A 227 -6.70 0.85 -14.22
C ARG A 227 -6.55 1.24 -15.68
N LEU A 228 -5.72 0.51 -16.41
CA LEU A 228 -5.54 0.71 -17.86
C LEU A 228 -6.81 0.36 -18.66
N ASN A 229 -7.58 -0.61 -18.17
CA ASN A 229 -8.84 -1.04 -18.76
C ASN A 229 -9.94 -1.00 -17.69
N PRO A 230 -10.50 0.19 -17.39
CA PRO A 230 -11.62 0.30 -16.46
C PRO A 230 -12.85 -0.40 -17.05
N PRO A 231 -13.79 -0.85 -16.19
CA PRO A 231 -15.06 -1.35 -16.69
C PRO A 231 -15.77 -0.27 -17.53
N VAL A 232 -16.40 -0.68 -18.62
CA VAL A 232 -17.14 0.24 -19.51
C VAL A 232 -18.41 0.75 -18.84
N GLU A 233 -19.05 -0.10 -18.04
CA GLU A 233 -20.24 0.23 -17.28
C GLU A 233 -19.91 0.38 -15.77
N PRO A 234 -20.59 1.30 -15.07
CA PRO A 234 -20.47 1.39 -13.62
C PRO A 234 -20.86 0.05 -12.97
N PRO A 235 -20.14 -0.38 -11.90
CA PRO A 235 -20.55 -1.57 -11.16
C PRO A 235 -21.90 -1.35 -10.47
N GLU A 236 -22.62 -2.43 -10.22
CA GLU A 236 -23.92 -2.41 -9.54
C GLU A 236 -23.83 -1.72 -8.15
N HIS A 237 -22.71 -1.93 -7.46
CA HIS A 237 -22.43 -1.31 -6.18
C HIS A 237 -21.21 -0.38 -6.30
N LEU A 238 -21.41 0.88 -5.90
CA LEU A 238 -20.36 1.89 -5.91
C LEU A 238 -19.40 1.68 -4.73
N ASP A 239 -18.10 1.73 -5.01
CA ASP A 239 -17.02 1.62 -4.03
C ASP A 239 -16.00 2.78 -4.18
N LEU A 240 -14.86 2.72 -3.52
CA LEU A 240 -13.79 3.70 -3.66
C LEU A 240 -13.28 3.86 -5.12
N GLY A 241 -13.60 2.91 -5.99
CA GLY A 241 -13.29 3.01 -7.42
C GLY A 241 -13.90 4.22 -8.11
N VAL A 242 -15.04 4.74 -7.60
CA VAL A 242 -15.67 5.95 -8.13
C VAL A 242 -14.79 7.20 -8.04
N LEU A 243 -13.80 7.18 -7.15
CA LEU A 243 -12.88 8.31 -6.95
C LEU A 243 -11.81 8.39 -8.06
N ARG A 244 -11.68 7.36 -8.88
CA ARG A 244 -10.69 7.31 -9.96
C ARG A 244 -11.09 8.19 -11.14
N ASN A 245 -10.09 8.66 -11.86
CA ASN A 245 -10.26 9.55 -13.02
C ASN A 245 -10.87 8.80 -14.23
N GLU A 246 -10.58 7.54 -14.37
CA GLU A 246 -11.07 6.67 -15.44
C GLU A 246 -12.47 6.08 -15.17
N PHE A 247 -13.00 6.27 -13.96
CA PHE A 247 -14.31 5.71 -13.61
C PHE A 247 -15.44 6.34 -14.46
N PRO A 248 -16.32 5.54 -15.06
CA PRO A 248 -17.45 6.01 -15.86
C PRO A 248 -18.43 6.86 -15.02
N ALA A 249 -18.42 8.13 -15.25
CA ALA A 249 -19.26 9.10 -14.54
C ALA A 249 -19.48 10.31 -15.46
N PRO A 250 -20.41 10.25 -16.42
CA PRO A 250 -20.64 11.35 -17.35
C PRO A 250 -21.01 12.62 -16.61
N PHE A 251 -20.30 13.72 -16.89
CA PHE A 251 -20.53 15.03 -16.26
C PHE A 251 -20.37 16.16 -17.28
N THR A 252 -21.00 17.29 -17.01
CA THR A 252 -20.92 18.48 -17.85
C THR A 252 -19.93 19.48 -17.27
N TYR A 253 -18.99 19.93 -18.09
CA TYR A 253 -18.05 20.99 -17.77
C TYR A 253 -17.85 21.93 -18.98
N ALA A 254 -17.86 23.24 -18.76
CA ALA A 254 -17.77 24.26 -19.80
C ALA A 254 -18.73 24.04 -20.99
N GLY A 255 -19.95 23.58 -20.72
CA GLY A 255 -20.98 23.32 -21.72
C GLY A 255 -20.80 22.07 -22.57
N GLN A 256 -19.86 21.20 -22.21
CA GLN A 256 -19.58 19.93 -22.87
C GLN A 256 -19.75 18.77 -21.89
N THR A 257 -20.23 17.61 -22.35
CA THR A 257 -20.35 16.41 -21.54
C THR A 257 -19.18 15.46 -21.83
N TYR A 258 -18.56 14.96 -20.77
CA TYR A 258 -17.42 14.05 -20.81
C TYR A 258 -17.75 12.73 -20.11
N PRO A 259 -17.42 11.57 -20.70
CA PRO A 259 -17.71 10.26 -20.08
C PRO A 259 -16.94 10.03 -18.77
N THR A 260 -15.69 10.50 -18.68
CA THR A 260 -14.81 10.35 -17.52
C THR A 260 -13.93 11.60 -17.35
N ILE A 261 -13.27 11.72 -16.21
CA ILE A 261 -12.26 12.78 -15.96
C ILE A 261 -11.14 12.74 -17.00
N ILE A 262 -10.70 11.55 -17.43
CA ILE A 262 -9.61 11.40 -18.43
C ILE A 262 -10.02 12.04 -19.76
N HIS A 263 -11.26 11.85 -20.24
CA HIS A 263 -11.76 12.50 -21.44
C HIS A 263 -11.74 14.01 -21.30
N GLY A 264 -12.29 14.54 -20.20
CA GLY A 264 -12.32 15.98 -19.91
C GLY A 264 -10.93 16.58 -19.80
N TYR A 265 -10.00 15.90 -19.15
CA TYR A 265 -8.63 16.35 -18.96
C TYR A 265 -7.87 16.48 -20.28
N TRP A 266 -7.85 15.44 -21.10
CA TRP A 266 -7.15 15.47 -22.37
C TRP A 266 -7.84 16.38 -23.40
N ALA A 267 -9.17 16.41 -23.43
CA ALA A 267 -9.90 17.35 -24.29
C ALA A 267 -9.60 18.81 -23.92
N SER A 268 -9.45 19.12 -22.62
CA SER A 268 -9.07 20.47 -22.16
C SER A 268 -7.60 20.82 -22.44
N ALA A 269 -6.75 19.82 -22.65
CA ALA A 269 -5.31 20.00 -22.85
C ALA A 269 -4.93 20.43 -24.27
N VAL A 270 -5.71 20.05 -25.25
CA VAL A 270 -5.34 20.21 -26.67
C VAL A 270 -5.66 21.61 -27.22
N ALA A 271 -4.87 22.06 -28.20
CA ALA A 271 -5.00 23.37 -28.80
C ALA A 271 -6.13 23.42 -29.86
N ALA A 272 -6.30 22.35 -30.64
CA ALA A 272 -7.23 22.30 -31.75
C ALA A 272 -8.62 21.78 -31.32
N ARG A 273 -9.69 22.45 -31.80
CA ARG A 273 -11.07 22.06 -31.51
C ARG A 273 -11.41 20.65 -32.02
N SER A 274 -10.89 20.28 -33.19
CA SER A 274 -11.08 18.95 -33.76
C SER A 274 -10.48 17.84 -32.90
N ASP A 275 -9.33 18.11 -32.29
CA ASP A 275 -8.69 17.17 -31.35
C ASP A 275 -9.50 17.05 -30.05
N HIS A 276 -10.00 18.17 -29.54
CA HIS A 276 -10.90 18.20 -28.38
C HIS A 276 -12.13 17.31 -28.62
N ASP A 277 -12.84 17.47 -29.74
CA ASP A 277 -14.05 16.72 -30.03
C ASP A 277 -13.73 15.23 -30.23
N ARG A 278 -12.64 14.90 -30.90
CA ARG A 278 -12.18 13.51 -31.07
C ARG A 278 -11.88 12.83 -29.73
N ILE A 279 -11.25 13.53 -28.78
CA ILE A 279 -10.90 12.99 -27.46
C ILE A 279 -12.16 12.85 -26.61
N ARG A 280 -13.06 13.85 -26.60
CA ARG A 280 -14.33 13.78 -25.89
C ARG A 280 -15.17 12.59 -26.33
N ASP A 281 -15.22 12.33 -27.63
CA ASP A 281 -16.05 11.31 -28.27
C ASP A 281 -15.34 9.94 -28.41
N ALA A 282 -14.15 9.77 -27.83
CA ALA A 282 -13.43 8.50 -27.81
C ALA A 282 -14.26 7.42 -27.11
N ALA A 283 -14.25 6.20 -27.64
CA ALA A 283 -15.07 5.11 -27.13
C ALA A 283 -14.54 4.57 -25.78
N THR A 284 -13.22 4.72 -25.53
CA THR A 284 -12.58 4.20 -24.34
C THR A 284 -11.64 5.22 -23.70
N VAL A 285 -11.39 5.05 -22.40
CA VAL A 285 -10.39 5.84 -21.65
C VAL A 285 -9.00 5.74 -22.29
N ARG A 286 -8.62 4.55 -22.75
CA ARG A 286 -7.36 4.29 -23.44
C ARG A 286 -7.24 5.12 -24.72
N GLU A 287 -8.28 5.12 -25.56
CA GLU A 287 -8.29 5.91 -26.79
C GLU A 287 -8.20 7.40 -26.51
N ALA A 288 -8.94 7.90 -25.50
CA ALA A 288 -8.87 9.30 -25.08
C ALA A 288 -7.45 9.69 -24.63
N HIS A 289 -6.81 8.84 -23.83
CA HIS A 289 -5.45 9.06 -23.33
C HIS A 289 -4.42 9.05 -24.47
N GLU A 290 -4.46 8.04 -25.34
CA GLU A 290 -3.55 7.93 -26.49
C GLU A 290 -3.73 9.07 -27.49
N ALA A 291 -4.97 9.46 -27.76
CA ALA A 291 -5.25 10.59 -28.65
C ALA A 291 -4.70 11.89 -28.05
N GLY A 292 -4.95 12.15 -26.76
CA GLY A 292 -4.45 13.33 -26.06
C GLY A 292 -2.92 13.41 -26.03
N GLY A 293 -2.25 12.27 -25.77
CA GLY A 293 -0.79 12.19 -25.74
C GLY A 293 -0.11 12.42 -27.10
N ARG A 294 -0.83 12.31 -28.22
CA ARG A 294 -0.31 12.55 -29.57
C ARG A 294 -0.62 13.94 -30.12
N CYS A 295 -1.49 14.71 -29.47
CA CYS A 295 -1.91 16.02 -29.94
C CYS A 295 -0.98 17.13 -29.49
N THR A 296 -1.04 18.27 -30.18
CA THR A 296 -0.40 19.49 -29.74
C THR A 296 -1.17 20.08 -28.57
N LEU A 297 -0.50 20.19 -27.43
CA LEU A 297 -1.08 20.79 -26.22
C LEU A 297 -1.12 22.31 -26.36
N ARG A 298 -2.09 22.95 -25.70
CA ARG A 298 -2.13 24.41 -25.61
C ARG A 298 -0.90 24.92 -24.85
N PRO A 299 -0.37 26.10 -25.23
CA PRO A 299 0.92 26.61 -24.70
C PRO A 299 0.94 26.80 -23.17
N ASP A 300 -0.21 27.13 -22.58
CA ASP A 300 -0.36 27.36 -21.13
C ASP A 300 -0.67 26.08 -20.32
N TRP A 301 -0.73 24.91 -20.97
CA TRP A 301 -1.21 23.70 -20.33
C TRP A 301 -0.38 23.29 -19.10
N ALA A 302 0.90 23.47 -19.14
CA ALA A 302 1.79 23.11 -18.03
C ALA A 302 1.41 23.83 -16.71
N THR A 303 0.90 25.05 -16.81
CA THR A 303 0.44 25.86 -15.65
C THR A 303 -1.05 25.68 -15.36
N ALA A 304 -1.87 25.46 -16.39
CA ALA A 304 -3.33 25.35 -16.26
C ALA A 304 -3.83 23.96 -15.81
N ARG A 305 -3.05 22.90 -16.06
CA ARG A 305 -3.50 21.51 -15.89
C ARG A 305 -4.01 21.17 -14.50
N THR A 306 -3.44 21.75 -13.43
CA THR A 306 -3.86 21.47 -12.04
C THR A 306 -5.22 22.08 -11.76
N ALA A 307 -5.44 23.32 -12.21
CA ALA A 307 -6.75 23.99 -12.09
C ALA A 307 -7.81 23.24 -12.92
N ALA A 308 -7.50 22.87 -14.15
CA ALA A 308 -8.41 22.09 -15.00
C ALA A 308 -8.82 20.77 -14.35
N MET A 309 -7.87 20.03 -13.78
CA MET A 309 -8.16 18.78 -13.07
C MET A 309 -9.07 19.02 -11.85
N ALA A 310 -8.79 20.07 -11.06
CA ALA A 310 -9.63 20.44 -9.92
C ALA A 310 -11.08 20.75 -10.34
N ASP A 311 -11.26 21.51 -11.41
CA ASP A 311 -12.58 21.88 -11.90
C ASP A 311 -13.35 20.68 -12.45
N LEU A 312 -12.69 19.76 -13.14
CA LEU A 312 -13.29 18.51 -13.62
C LEU A 312 -13.74 17.62 -12.45
N LEU A 313 -12.90 17.49 -11.40
CA LEU A 313 -13.25 16.74 -10.21
C LEU A 313 -14.45 17.39 -9.47
N ARG A 314 -14.45 18.71 -9.31
CA ARG A 314 -15.61 19.45 -8.75
C ARG A 314 -16.87 19.18 -9.56
N ALA A 315 -16.81 19.29 -10.88
CA ALA A 315 -17.94 19.03 -11.77
C ALA A 315 -18.48 17.61 -11.60
N LYS A 316 -17.60 16.60 -11.56
CA LYS A 316 -17.97 15.20 -11.34
C LYS A 316 -18.71 15.02 -10.01
N PHE A 317 -18.12 15.43 -8.90
CA PHE A 317 -18.69 15.17 -7.57
C PHE A 317 -19.89 16.08 -7.24
N THR A 318 -19.98 17.26 -7.82
CA THR A 318 -21.17 18.13 -7.67
C THR A 318 -22.39 17.58 -8.42
N GLN A 319 -22.17 16.92 -9.56
CA GLN A 319 -23.25 16.36 -10.38
C GLN A 319 -23.65 14.94 -10.00
N HIS A 320 -22.88 14.29 -9.11
CA HIS A 320 -23.14 12.91 -8.66
C HIS A 320 -23.11 12.81 -7.13
N PRO A 321 -24.21 13.16 -6.44
CA PRO A 321 -24.27 13.17 -4.98
C PRO A 321 -23.87 11.83 -4.34
N GLU A 322 -24.29 10.71 -4.91
CA GLU A 322 -23.96 9.36 -4.44
C GLU A 322 -22.47 9.05 -4.49
N ARG A 323 -21.73 9.64 -5.42
CA ARG A 323 -20.27 9.54 -5.50
C ARG A 323 -19.57 10.52 -4.57
N ALA A 324 -20.19 11.70 -4.37
CA ALA A 324 -19.73 12.66 -3.37
C ALA A 324 -19.80 12.08 -1.95
N GLU A 325 -20.86 11.33 -1.61
CA GLU A 325 -20.98 10.64 -0.33
C GLU A 325 -19.84 9.64 -0.10
N ILE A 326 -19.41 8.91 -1.15
CA ILE A 326 -18.25 8.02 -1.05
C ILE A 326 -16.95 8.81 -0.81
N LEU A 327 -16.77 9.95 -1.47
CA LEU A 327 -15.61 10.81 -1.20
C LEU A 327 -15.66 11.36 0.23
N LEU A 328 -16.81 11.79 0.71
CA LEU A 328 -17.02 12.28 2.08
C LEU A 328 -16.82 11.15 3.12
N SER A 329 -17.21 9.91 2.82
CA SER A 329 -17.02 8.76 3.71
C SER A 329 -15.53 8.43 3.97
N THR A 330 -14.61 8.99 3.18
CA THR A 330 -13.17 8.86 3.44
C THR A 330 -12.69 9.73 4.62
N ALA A 331 -13.58 10.52 5.23
CA ALA A 331 -13.33 11.38 6.38
C ALA A 331 -12.09 12.27 6.18
N ASP A 332 -11.06 12.17 7.02
CA ASP A 332 -9.80 12.91 6.94
C ASP A 332 -8.65 12.08 6.33
N ALA A 333 -8.95 10.90 5.77
CA ALA A 333 -7.94 10.03 5.19
C ALA A 333 -7.11 10.74 4.12
N ARG A 334 -5.80 10.52 4.15
CA ARG A 334 -4.93 10.87 3.03
C ARG A 334 -5.25 9.96 1.84
N ILE A 335 -5.38 10.53 0.65
CA ILE A 335 -5.65 9.81 -0.59
C ILE A 335 -4.38 9.76 -1.43
N SER A 336 -3.80 8.57 -1.58
CA SER A 336 -2.67 8.31 -2.48
C SER A 336 -3.19 7.74 -3.79
N TYR A 337 -2.95 8.47 -4.90
CA TYR A 337 -3.32 8.02 -6.23
C TYR A 337 -2.12 7.39 -6.92
N THR A 338 -2.23 6.16 -7.39
CA THR A 338 -1.14 5.43 -8.03
C THR A 338 -1.56 4.93 -9.41
N GLY A 339 -0.62 4.71 -10.30
CA GLY A 339 -0.90 4.17 -11.63
C GLY A 339 0.38 3.81 -12.37
N VAL A 340 0.26 3.00 -13.40
CA VAL A 340 1.41 2.56 -14.23
C VAL A 340 1.66 3.50 -15.41
N SER A 341 0.62 4.20 -15.88
CA SER A 341 0.64 5.06 -17.07
C SER A 341 0.74 6.55 -16.76
N GLU A 342 0.47 6.94 -15.53
CA GLU A 342 0.39 8.34 -15.14
C GLU A 342 1.76 8.98 -14.82
N SER A 343 1.85 10.25 -15.13
CA SER A 343 3.02 11.06 -14.80
C SER A 343 3.26 11.12 -13.27
N PRO A 344 4.53 11.12 -12.80
CA PRO A 344 4.87 11.35 -11.40
C PRO A 344 4.29 12.64 -10.80
N PHE A 345 3.89 13.59 -11.65
CA PHE A 345 3.17 14.78 -11.21
C PHE A 345 1.80 14.44 -10.63
N TRP A 346 1.05 13.51 -11.25
CA TRP A 346 -0.31 13.15 -10.87
C TRP A 346 -0.36 12.08 -9.80
N THR A 347 0.61 11.16 -9.79
CA THR A 347 0.60 9.96 -8.97
C THR A 347 1.55 10.05 -7.78
N ASP A 348 1.28 9.22 -6.77
CA ASP A 348 2.17 8.91 -5.65
C ASP A 348 3.01 7.67 -6.04
N ARG A 349 4.32 7.82 -6.08
CA ARG A 349 5.27 6.74 -6.38
C ARG A 349 6.13 6.36 -5.19
N GLY A 350 5.73 6.79 -3.98
CA GLY A 350 6.48 6.58 -2.75
C GLY A 350 7.18 7.85 -2.26
N PRO A 351 7.98 7.78 -1.22
CA PRO A 351 8.39 8.93 -0.42
C PRO A 351 9.17 10.03 -1.15
N HIS A 352 9.67 9.78 -2.35
CA HIS A 352 10.53 10.76 -3.05
C HIS A 352 10.23 10.94 -4.54
N GLU A 353 9.26 10.23 -5.12
CA GLU A 353 9.12 10.16 -6.58
C GLU A 353 7.80 10.69 -7.15
N GLY A 354 6.78 10.92 -6.35
CA GLY A 354 5.47 11.36 -6.84
C GLY A 354 4.95 12.58 -6.11
N ARG A 355 4.24 13.48 -6.83
CA ARG A 355 3.62 14.67 -6.23
C ARG A 355 2.18 14.44 -5.78
N ASN A 356 1.56 13.34 -6.19
CA ASN A 356 0.21 12.94 -5.81
C ASN A 356 -0.86 14.05 -5.99
N TRP A 357 -0.79 14.81 -7.09
CA TRP A 357 -1.73 15.91 -7.29
C TRP A 357 -3.18 15.44 -7.40
N VAL A 358 -3.47 14.28 -7.97
CA VAL A 358 -4.86 13.76 -8.01
C VAL A 358 -5.38 13.51 -6.60
N GLY A 359 -4.61 12.83 -5.74
CA GLY A 359 -5.02 12.59 -4.35
C GLY A 359 -5.26 13.89 -3.58
N ARG A 360 -4.33 14.86 -3.69
CA ARG A 360 -4.48 16.19 -3.04
C ARG A 360 -5.69 16.96 -3.53
N LEU A 361 -6.03 16.87 -4.81
CA LEU A 361 -7.21 17.53 -5.37
C LEU A 361 -8.51 16.84 -4.94
N LEU A 362 -8.52 15.52 -4.78
CA LEU A 362 -9.64 14.79 -4.19
C LEU A 362 -9.85 15.23 -2.72
N GLU A 363 -8.79 15.35 -1.94
CA GLU A 363 -8.86 15.87 -0.56
C GLU A 363 -9.37 17.30 -0.51
N LEU A 364 -8.95 18.16 -1.44
CA LEU A 364 -9.44 19.53 -1.57
C LEU A 364 -10.96 19.55 -1.88
N VAL A 365 -11.40 18.80 -2.92
CA VAL A 365 -12.80 18.73 -3.30
C VAL A 365 -13.66 18.16 -2.17
N ARG A 366 -13.15 17.16 -1.43
CA ARG A 366 -13.80 16.65 -0.22
C ARG A 366 -14.01 17.75 0.82
N ALA A 367 -13.00 18.56 1.10
CA ALA A 367 -13.10 19.67 2.04
C ALA A 367 -14.10 20.74 1.57
N GLU A 368 -14.13 21.05 0.27
CA GLU A 368 -15.09 21.99 -0.32
C GLU A 368 -16.54 21.48 -0.22
N LEU A 369 -16.76 20.16 -0.37
CA LEU A 369 -18.08 19.55 -0.25
C LEU A 369 -18.62 19.57 1.20
N LEU A 370 -17.76 19.65 2.20
CA LEU A 370 -18.14 19.77 3.62
C LEU A 370 -18.54 21.21 4.00
N GLN A 371 -18.14 22.21 3.21
CA GLN A 371 -18.48 23.59 3.52
C GLN A 371 -19.96 23.88 3.17
N PRO A 372 -20.72 24.55 4.05
CA PRO A 372 -22.05 25.01 3.70
C PRO A 372 -21.97 25.93 2.46
N ARG A 373 -22.73 25.63 1.43
CA ARG A 373 -22.89 26.56 0.30
C ARG A 373 -23.78 27.70 0.81
N GLU A 374 -23.24 28.91 0.87
CA GLU A 374 -24.03 30.13 1.12
C GLU A 374 -25.06 30.34 0.01
#